data_6a1d8317e6f3339146397aab4b9f4db3
#
_entry.id   6a1d8317e6f3339146397aab4b9f4db3
#
_cell.length_a   1.000
_cell.length_b   1.000
_cell.length_c   1.000
_cell.angle_alpha   90.00
_cell.angle_beta   90.00
_cell.angle_gamma   90.00
#
_symmetry.space_group_name_H-M   'P 1'
#
loop_
_entity.id
_entity.type
_entity.pdbx_description
1 polymer ?
#
loop_
_entity_poly.entity_id
_entity_poly.type
_entity_poly.pdbx_seq_one_letter_code
_entity_poly.pdbx_strand_id
1 'polypeptide(L)'
;MGHDYYTDDKGTLVLMALLKEYGIKKVVASPGTGNMALVVSMQHDPYFEMYSCVDERSAAYMACGIAAESGEPIVVTCTEATASRNYLPGLTEAFYRKLPILAIMTGRGENRTGSYEPQSIDNAVLPNDVAKYRVNIPVCRNHKDERIVTTKLNEAINNLYTGGGGPVCVVMESYDSLGFLVKELPKVRVIKTYKKKEELPPLPQGNIAILVGAHQKWNAKTVKAVELFCEKNNAVVLCDLTSNYTGKYRVNYSIVATQEGCSKLLPDIALLIYIGTVCGDYYTSEAMCCAKEWWMVNEDGIYHDRFYKLTAMISMEEVDFFENYSIGEYKETSLYEELKKQCSTMIDAIPDLPFSNLWIAQTAYKHI
;
A
#
# COMPACT_ATOMS: atom_id res chain seq x y z
N MET A 1 12.97 36.56 2.40
CA MET A 1 11.89 36.50 1.39
C MET A 1 10.99 35.33 1.76
N GLY A 2 9.74 35.58 2.09
CA GLY A 2 8.78 34.50 2.36
C GLY A 2 8.51 33.78 1.03
N HIS A 3 8.67 32.49 1.01
CA HIS A 3 8.22 31.68 -0.14
C HIS A 3 6.77 31.28 0.14
N ASP A 4 5.81 31.76 -0.63
CA ASP A 4 4.40 31.44 -0.48
C ASP A 4 4.00 30.11 -1.15
N TYR A 5 4.98 29.27 -1.50
CA TYR A 5 4.78 28.08 -2.31
C TYR A 5 5.58 26.89 -1.77
N TYR A 6 5.09 25.69 -2.06
CA TYR A 6 5.80 24.45 -1.78
C TYR A 6 6.93 24.20 -2.77
N THR A 7 7.85 23.33 -2.39
CA THR A 7 8.91 22.80 -3.28
C THR A 7 8.31 22.13 -4.52
N ASP A 8 9.11 22.02 -5.58
CA ASP A 8 8.80 21.19 -6.76
C ASP A 8 9.26 19.73 -6.62
N ASP A 9 9.89 19.36 -5.49
CA ASP A 9 10.20 17.95 -5.20
C ASP A 9 8.93 17.13 -4.93
N LYS A 10 8.56 16.29 -5.90
CA LYS A 10 7.31 15.51 -5.86
C LYS A 10 7.25 14.54 -4.68
N GLY A 11 8.37 13.95 -4.28
CA GLY A 11 8.42 13.04 -3.13
C GLY A 11 8.03 13.75 -1.84
N THR A 12 8.57 14.95 -1.64
CA THR A 12 8.22 15.84 -0.52
C THR A 12 6.75 16.24 -0.56
N LEU A 13 6.21 16.59 -1.73
CA LEU A 13 4.79 16.97 -1.86
C LEU A 13 3.85 15.81 -1.50
N VAL A 14 4.16 14.60 -1.95
CA VAL A 14 3.38 13.39 -1.61
C VAL A 14 3.44 13.12 -0.10
N LEU A 15 4.64 13.21 0.50
CA LEU A 15 4.78 13.04 1.95
C LEU A 15 3.93 14.05 2.73
N MET A 16 4.04 15.34 2.40
CA MET A 16 3.27 16.38 3.09
C MET A 16 1.76 16.19 2.96
N ALA A 17 1.30 15.83 1.75
CA ALA A 17 -0.11 15.52 1.52
C ALA A 17 -0.57 14.34 2.38
N LEU A 18 0.20 13.26 2.45
CA LEU A 18 -0.13 12.11 3.31
C LEU A 18 -0.11 12.46 4.79
N LEU A 19 0.86 13.23 5.27
CA LEU A 19 0.90 13.67 6.67
C LEU A 19 -0.38 14.44 7.04
N LYS A 20 -0.89 15.28 6.14
CA LYS A 20 -2.17 16.00 6.35
C LYS A 20 -3.36 15.03 6.39
N GLU A 21 -3.43 14.07 5.48
CA GLU A 21 -4.50 13.07 5.44
C GLU A 21 -4.51 12.17 6.69
N TYR A 22 -3.34 11.88 7.27
CA TYR A 22 -3.20 11.11 8.50
C TYR A 22 -3.28 11.95 9.78
N GLY A 23 -3.47 13.26 9.68
CA GLY A 23 -3.59 14.15 10.84
C GLY A 23 -2.26 14.42 11.57
N ILE A 24 -1.11 14.17 10.94
CA ILE A 24 0.21 14.36 11.54
C ILE A 24 0.69 15.78 11.28
N LYS A 25 0.82 16.59 12.32
CA LYS A 25 1.09 18.03 12.19
C LYS A 25 2.33 18.54 12.93
N LYS A 26 2.75 17.86 13.99
CA LYS A 26 3.89 18.30 14.82
C LYS A 26 5.21 17.83 14.25
N VAL A 27 6.14 18.75 14.04
CA VAL A 27 7.41 18.50 13.37
C VAL A 27 8.57 19.12 14.14
N VAL A 28 9.53 18.30 14.58
CA VAL A 28 10.81 18.78 15.11
C VAL A 28 11.83 18.73 13.99
N ALA A 29 12.38 19.86 13.61
CA ALA A 29 13.30 19.99 12.48
C ALA A 29 14.71 20.38 12.93
N SER A 30 15.70 19.58 12.50
CA SER A 30 17.11 19.95 12.46
C SER A 30 17.46 20.35 11.02
N PRO A 31 17.45 21.67 10.71
CA PRO A 31 17.53 22.14 9.33
C PRO A 31 18.92 21.95 8.72
N GLY A 32 18.95 21.56 7.46
CA GLY A 32 20.16 21.44 6.65
C GLY A 32 19.81 21.47 5.16
N THR A 33 20.81 21.53 4.29
CA THR A 33 20.58 21.60 2.84
C THR A 33 19.77 20.42 2.31
N GLY A 34 20.03 19.20 2.82
CA GLY A 34 19.37 18.00 2.35
C GLY A 34 17.86 17.94 2.66
N ASN A 35 17.41 18.55 3.76
CA ASN A 35 15.98 18.58 4.11
C ASN A 35 15.32 19.95 3.87
N MET A 36 15.98 20.86 3.17
CA MET A 36 15.49 22.21 2.91
C MET A 36 14.14 22.19 2.19
N ALA A 37 13.98 21.37 1.16
CA ALA A 37 12.72 21.23 0.42
C ALA A 37 11.54 20.94 1.34
N LEU A 38 11.72 20.00 2.27
CA LEU A 38 10.69 19.59 3.25
C LEU A 38 10.45 20.68 4.30
N VAL A 39 11.51 21.13 4.96
CA VAL A 39 11.39 22.07 6.09
C VAL A 39 10.82 23.41 5.65
N VAL A 40 11.29 23.98 4.53
CA VAL A 40 10.77 25.25 4.02
C VAL A 40 9.32 25.12 3.60
N SER A 41 8.94 24.05 2.90
CA SER A 41 7.56 23.82 2.51
C SER A 41 6.62 23.67 3.72
N MET A 42 7.05 22.95 4.76
CA MET A 42 6.26 22.82 5.99
C MET A 42 6.14 24.13 6.76
N GLN A 43 7.18 24.97 6.78
CA GLN A 43 7.13 26.28 7.42
C GLN A 43 6.13 27.25 6.79
N HIS A 44 5.83 27.08 5.50
CA HIS A 44 4.84 27.89 4.79
C HIS A 44 3.41 27.40 4.98
N ASP A 45 3.21 26.15 5.31
CA ASP A 45 1.89 25.57 5.51
C ASP A 45 1.46 25.72 6.99
N PRO A 46 0.46 26.53 7.30
CA PRO A 46 0.00 26.76 8.68
C PRO A 46 -0.58 25.50 9.35
N TYR A 47 -0.76 24.42 8.60
CA TYR A 47 -1.14 23.14 9.16
C TYR A 47 -0.06 22.54 10.07
N PHE A 48 1.22 22.75 9.74
CA PHE A 48 2.33 22.15 10.47
C PHE A 48 2.79 23.01 11.63
N GLU A 49 2.88 22.39 12.80
CA GLU A 49 3.44 22.98 14.03
C GLU A 49 4.95 22.70 14.07
N MET A 50 5.76 23.67 13.67
CA MET A 50 7.20 23.49 13.50
C MET A 50 7.99 23.88 14.76
N TYR A 51 8.82 22.96 15.22
CA TYR A 51 9.79 23.16 16.31
C TYR A 51 11.21 23.04 15.76
N SER A 52 12.04 24.07 15.92
CA SER A 52 13.43 24.06 15.46
C SER A 52 14.36 23.56 16.57
N CYS A 53 15.20 22.59 16.28
CA CYS A 53 16.22 22.07 17.17
C CYS A 53 17.48 21.72 16.36
N VAL A 54 18.56 22.50 16.52
CA VAL A 54 19.78 22.38 15.69
C VAL A 54 20.52 21.06 15.93
N ASP A 55 20.59 20.59 17.17
CA ASP A 55 21.23 19.32 17.52
C ASP A 55 20.23 18.15 17.30
N GLU A 56 20.58 17.22 16.44
CA GLU A 56 19.67 16.13 16.04
C GLU A 56 19.37 15.16 17.18
N ARG A 57 20.32 14.89 18.08
CA ARG A 57 20.08 14.05 19.25
C ARG A 57 19.07 14.70 20.19
N SER A 58 19.22 15.99 20.45
CA SER A 58 18.25 16.76 21.24
C SER A 58 16.89 16.81 20.56
N ALA A 59 16.86 16.95 19.22
CA ALA A 59 15.63 16.93 18.43
C ALA A 59 14.86 15.61 18.59
N ALA A 60 15.55 14.47 18.54
CA ALA A 60 14.92 13.16 18.72
C ALA A 60 14.33 13.00 20.13
N TYR A 61 15.04 13.43 21.19
CA TYR A 61 14.50 13.41 22.55
C TYR A 61 13.36 14.42 22.75
N MET A 62 13.43 15.59 22.11
CA MET A 62 12.33 16.56 22.12
C MET A 62 11.06 15.94 21.47
N ALA A 63 11.22 15.26 20.34
CA ALA A 63 10.11 14.54 19.71
C ALA A 63 9.54 13.46 20.62
N CYS A 64 10.38 12.70 21.33
CA CYS A 64 9.93 11.73 22.33
C CYS A 64 9.11 12.38 23.45
N GLY A 65 9.56 13.53 23.96
CA GLY A 65 8.84 14.28 25.01
C GLY A 65 7.48 14.74 24.52
N ILE A 66 7.41 15.33 23.31
CA ILE A 66 6.14 15.81 22.74
C ILE A 66 5.19 14.63 22.48
N ALA A 67 5.70 13.51 21.92
CA ALA A 67 4.87 12.32 21.67
C ALA A 67 4.34 11.70 22.97
N ALA A 68 5.17 11.63 24.01
CA ALA A 68 4.77 11.08 25.30
C ALA A 68 3.70 11.91 25.99
N GLU A 69 3.75 13.23 25.88
CA GLU A 69 2.78 14.15 26.48
C GLU A 69 1.49 14.23 25.68
N SER A 70 1.58 14.32 24.33
CA SER A 70 0.40 14.50 23.49
C SER A 70 -0.30 13.20 23.09
N GLY A 71 0.40 12.06 23.11
CA GLY A 71 -0.07 10.80 22.54
C GLY A 71 -0.15 10.80 21.00
N GLU A 72 0.30 11.88 20.34
CA GLU A 72 0.23 12.05 18.90
C GLU A 72 1.54 11.61 18.22
N PRO A 73 1.49 11.22 16.94
CA PRO A 73 2.69 10.98 16.15
C PRO A 73 3.45 12.29 15.89
N ILE A 74 4.78 12.21 16.02
CA ILE A 74 5.67 13.35 15.81
C ILE A 74 6.62 13.04 14.67
N VAL A 75 6.75 13.97 13.74
CA VAL A 75 7.80 13.95 12.72
C VAL A 75 9.08 14.53 13.32
N VAL A 76 10.21 13.85 13.13
CA VAL A 76 11.53 14.43 13.32
C VAL A 76 12.29 14.37 12.00
N THR A 77 12.91 15.48 11.57
CA THR A 77 13.62 15.52 10.28
C THR A 77 14.99 16.15 10.37
N CYS A 78 15.95 15.50 9.71
CA CYS A 78 17.30 15.98 9.50
C CYS A 78 17.82 15.61 8.10
N THR A 79 19.03 16.07 7.80
CA THR A 79 19.76 15.56 6.63
C THR A 79 20.28 14.15 6.89
N GLU A 80 20.64 13.44 5.86
CA GLU A 80 21.34 12.16 5.92
C GLU A 80 22.75 12.30 6.55
N ALA A 81 23.58 11.31 6.42
CA ALA A 81 24.94 11.24 6.94
C ALA A 81 24.99 11.20 8.49
N THR A 82 25.95 11.91 9.09
CA THR A 82 26.17 11.90 10.54
C THR A 82 24.98 12.46 11.33
N ALA A 83 24.22 13.37 10.75
CA ALA A 83 23.00 13.92 11.35
C ALA A 83 22.00 12.79 11.69
N SER A 84 21.73 11.91 10.74
CA SER A 84 20.81 10.79 10.94
C SER A 84 21.27 9.81 12.05
N ARG A 85 22.60 9.68 12.24
CA ARG A 85 23.15 8.84 13.32
C ARG A 85 22.90 9.40 14.72
N ASN A 86 22.79 10.71 14.84
CA ASN A 86 22.47 11.36 16.11
C ASN A 86 21.03 11.07 16.57
N TYR A 87 20.14 10.60 15.70
CA TYR A 87 18.80 10.18 16.11
C TYR A 87 18.77 8.86 16.88
N LEU A 88 19.76 7.99 16.70
CA LEU A 88 19.73 6.64 17.24
C LEU A 88 19.40 6.56 18.74
N PRO A 89 20.01 7.37 19.64
CA PRO A 89 19.68 7.31 21.06
C PRO A 89 18.20 7.64 21.35
N GLY A 90 17.66 8.70 20.75
CA GLY A 90 16.28 9.09 20.93
C GLY A 90 15.29 8.10 20.29
N LEU A 91 15.64 7.53 19.15
CA LEU A 91 14.81 6.49 18.51
C LEU A 91 14.83 5.18 19.31
N THR A 92 15.95 4.81 19.93
CA THR A 92 16.00 3.67 20.85
C THR A 92 15.06 3.90 22.05
N GLU A 93 15.06 5.10 22.64
CA GLU A 93 14.11 5.48 23.68
C GLU A 93 12.65 5.35 23.20
N ALA A 94 12.38 5.89 21.99
CA ALA A 94 11.05 5.80 21.38
C ALA A 94 10.62 4.34 21.11
N PHE A 95 11.55 3.47 20.74
CA PHE A 95 11.28 2.06 20.48
C PHE A 95 10.79 1.32 21.73
N TYR A 96 11.52 1.44 22.83
CA TYR A 96 11.15 0.78 24.09
C TYR A 96 9.92 1.38 24.75
N ARG A 97 9.68 2.67 24.56
CA ARG A 97 8.47 3.36 25.04
C ARG A 97 7.29 3.30 24.08
N LYS A 98 7.48 2.71 22.90
CA LYS A 98 6.45 2.61 21.85
C LYS A 98 5.90 3.97 21.40
N LEU A 99 6.75 4.99 21.36
CA LEU A 99 6.35 6.34 20.92
C LEU A 99 6.30 6.42 19.40
N PRO A 100 5.22 6.95 18.80
CA PRO A 100 5.05 7.02 17.34
C PRO A 100 5.88 8.17 16.77
N ILE A 101 7.17 7.94 16.55
CA ILE A 101 8.10 8.91 15.97
C ILE A 101 8.34 8.56 14.51
N LEU A 102 8.03 9.47 13.60
CA LEU A 102 8.36 9.36 12.18
C LEU A 102 9.68 10.12 11.90
N ALA A 103 10.77 9.39 11.85
CA ALA A 103 12.09 9.97 11.56
C ALA A 103 12.30 10.03 10.05
N ILE A 104 12.33 11.25 9.49
CA ILE A 104 12.53 11.50 8.07
C ILE A 104 13.94 12.04 7.86
N MET A 105 14.79 11.25 7.21
CA MET A 105 16.15 11.58 6.87
C MET A 105 16.23 11.80 5.36
N THR A 106 16.63 12.98 4.94
CA THR A 106 16.67 13.35 3.52
C THR A 106 18.11 13.48 3.03
N GLY A 107 18.38 12.87 1.90
CA GLY A 107 19.75 12.82 1.38
C GLY A 107 19.84 12.34 -0.07
N ARG A 108 20.97 11.73 -0.38
CA ARG A 108 21.37 11.41 -1.75
C ARG A 108 21.02 9.98 -2.20
N GLY A 109 20.44 9.20 -1.31
CA GLY A 109 19.98 7.83 -1.60
C GLY A 109 21.08 6.75 -1.50
N GLU A 110 20.61 5.52 -1.35
CA GLU A 110 21.46 4.33 -1.12
C GLU A 110 22.38 4.00 -2.32
N ASN A 111 22.02 4.41 -3.53
CA ASN A 111 22.80 4.14 -4.75
C ASN A 111 24.21 4.77 -4.71
N ARG A 112 24.45 5.70 -3.82
CA ARG A 112 25.72 6.41 -3.67
C ARG A 112 26.57 5.91 -2.51
N THR A 113 26.07 4.94 -1.76
CA THR A 113 26.81 4.31 -0.66
C THR A 113 28.13 3.71 -1.17
N GLY A 114 29.22 4.04 -0.50
CA GLY A 114 30.56 3.57 -0.88
C GLY A 114 31.27 4.36 -1.99
N SER A 115 30.62 5.36 -2.59
CA SER A 115 31.22 6.19 -3.64
C SER A 115 32.12 7.33 -3.14
N TYR A 116 32.26 7.48 -1.83
CA TYR A 116 32.88 8.62 -1.16
C TYR A 116 32.22 9.98 -1.49
N GLU A 117 31.02 9.97 -2.00
CA GLU A 117 30.27 11.20 -2.18
C GLU A 117 29.93 11.83 -0.82
N PRO A 118 30.13 13.16 -0.65
CA PRO A 118 29.83 13.84 0.61
C PRO A 118 28.38 13.60 1.05
N GLN A 119 28.19 13.36 2.35
CA GLN A 119 26.88 13.11 2.97
C GLN A 119 26.19 11.83 2.52
N SER A 120 26.93 10.88 1.96
CA SER A 120 26.40 9.54 1.62
C SER A 120 26.98 8.52 2.58
N ILE A 121 26.14 7.93 3.42
CA ILE A 121 26.51 6.86 4.37
C ILE A 121 25.64 5.63 4.17
N ASP A 122 26.11 4.49 4.65
CA ASP A 122 25.31 3.26 4.65
C ASP A 122 24.26 3.30 5.75
N ASN A 123 23.04 3.57 5.37
CA ASN A 123 21.85 3.54 6.24
C ASN A 123 21.03 2.25 6.08
N ALA A 124 21.51 1.27 5.31
CA ALA A 124 20.73 0.09 4.99
C ALA A 124 20.38 -0.76 6.23
N VAL A 125 21.29 -0.81 7.20
CA VAL A 125 21.12 -1.58 8.42
C VAL A 125 21.11 -0.65 9.64
N LEU A 126 20.05 -0.75 10.43
CA LEU A 126 19.92 -0.13 11.74
C LEU A 126 19.96 -1.21 12.84
N PRO A 127 20.35 -0.88 14.07
CA PRO A 127 20.10 -1.78 15.21
C PRO A 127 18.62 -2.13 15.30
N ASN A 128 18.31 -3.37 15.72
CA ASN A 128 16.94 -3.91 15.72
C ASN A 128 15.98 -3.16 16.65
N ASP A 129 16.49 -2.38 17.58
CA ASP A 129 15.76 -1.64 18.60
C ASP A 129 15.77 -0.12 18.41
N VAL A 130 15.97 0.31 17.15
CA VAL A 130 15.96 1.74 16.78
C VAL A 130 14.68 2.09 16.01
N ALA A 131 14.21 1.19 15.17
CA ALA A 131 12.99 1.41 14.40
C ALA A 131 12.22 0.09 14.19
N LYS A 132 10.91 0.16 14.21
CA LYS A 132 10.04 -0.98 13.90
C LYS A 132 9.96 -1.24 12.39
N TYR A 133 10.07 -0.19 11.63
CA TYR A 133 10.01 -0.23 10.18
C TYR A 133 11.00 0.80 9.61
N ARG A 134 11.69 0.42 8.56
CA ARG A 134 12.57 1.30 7.81
C ARG A 134 12.26 1.17 6.34
N VAL A 135 12.19 2.29 5.65
CA VAL A 135 11.95 2.31 4.21
C VAL A 135 12.81 3.36 3.52
N ASN A 136 13.28 3.02 2.33
CA ASN A 136 13.93 3.95 1.41
C ASN A 136 12.93 4.41 0.35
N ILE A 137 12.78 5.72 0.22
CA ILE A 137 11.90 6.40 -0.73
C ILE A 137 12.75 6.93 -1.87
N PRO A 138 12.61 6.38 -3.09
CA PRO A 138 13.40 6.84 -4.24
C PRO A 138 12.95 8.22 -4.72
N VAL A 139 13.78 8.86 -5.54
CA VAL A 139 13.41 10.12 -6.21
C VAL A 139 12.15 9.92 -7.05
N CYS A 140 11.19 10.82 -6.86
CA CYS A 140 9.93 10.83 -7.58
C CYS A 140 10.03 11.69 -8.85
N ARG A 141 10.30 11.08 -10.02
CA ARG A 141 10.46 11.78 -11.30
C ARG A 141 9.20 11.82 -12.15
N ASN A 142 8.37 10.80 -12.03
CA ASN A 142 7.20 10.60 -12.88
C ASN A 142 6.04 9.95 -12.11
N HIS A 143 4.89 9.77 -12.74
CA HIS A 143 3.71 9.17 -12.12
C HIS A 143 3.89 7.72 -11.62
N LYS A 144 4.79 6.94 -12.23
CA LYS A 144 5.07 5.58 -11.75
C LYS A 144 5.81 5.64 -10.42
N ASP A 145 6.83 6.51 -10.34
CA ASP A 145 7.56 6.74 -9.09
C ASP A 145 6.63 7.26 -8.00
N GLU A 146 5.73 8.20 -8.34
CA GLU A 146 4.74 8.76 -7.41
C GLU A 146 3.85 7.69 -6.77
N ARG A 147 3.40 6.71 -7.57
CA ARG A 147 2.62 5.58 -7.05
C ARG A 147 3.41 4.70 -6.09
N ILE A 148 4.68 4.43 -6.40
CA ILE A 148 5.60 3.69 -5.54
C ILE A 148 5.83 4.44 -4.23
N VAL A 149 6.15 5.73 -4.33
CA VAL A 149 6.38 6.63 -3.18
C VAL A 149 5.14 6.67 -2.29
N THR A 150 3.96 6.85 -2.89
CA THR A 150 2.68 6.87 -2.16
C THR A 150 2.45 5.58 -1.38
N THR A 151 2.65 4.40 -1.99
CA THR A 151 2.47 3.12 -1.30
C THR A 151 3.44 2.96 -0.13
N LYS A 152 4.74 3.22 -0.36
CA LYS A 152 5.79 3.11 0.66
C LYS A 152 5.58 4.06 1.84
N LEU A 153 5.18 5.31 1.58
CA LEU A 153 4.90 6.30 2.63
C LEU A 153 3.65 5.95 3.44
N ASN A 154 2.59 5.44 2.79
CA ASN A 154 1.43 4.92 3.51
C ASN A 154 1.83 3.78 4.46
N GLU A 155 2.61 2.82 3.97
CA GLU A 155 3.10 1.70 4.78
C GLU A 155 3.95 2.20 5.97
N ALA A 156 4.85 3.15 5.74
CA ALA A 156 5.65 3.76 6.78
C ALA A 156 4.79 4.42 7.87
N ILE A 157 3.83 5.25 7.47
CA ILE A 157 2.94 5.95 8.41
C ILE A 157 2.09 4.96 9.20
N ASN A 158 1.51 3.95 8.55
CA ASN A 158 0.71 2.94 9.25
C ASN A 158 1.53 2.11 10.24
N ASN A 159 2.83 1.89 9.96
CA ASN A 159 3.72 1.19 10.88
C ASN A 159 3.98 1.94 12.19
N LEU A 160 3.73 3.25 12.27
CA LEU A 160 3.77 3.99 13.54
C LEU A 160 2.84 3.41 14.61
N TYR A 161 1.74 2.77 14.17
CA TYR A 161 0.67 2.28 15.05
C TYR A 161 0.63 0.76 15.17
N THR A 162 1.35 0.02 14.33
CA THR A 162 1.35 -1.46 14.37
C THR A 162 2.02 -2.00 15.63
N GLY A 163 1.56 -3.16 16.15
CA GLY A 163 2.17 -3.86 17.27
C GLY A 163 2.36 -3.00 18.54
N GLY A 164 1.43 -2.07 18.80
CA GLY A 164 1.45 -1.19 19.94
C GLY A 164 2.20 0.13 19.77
N GLY A 165 2.54 0.48 18.52
CA GLY A 165 3.22 1.73 18.20
C GLY A 165 4.75 1.64 18.23
N GLY A 166 5.41 2.69 17.76
CA GLY A 166 6.87 2.83 17.82
C GLY A 166 7.47 3.63 16.68
N PRO A 167 8.78 3.88 16.72
CA PRO A 167 9.45 4.71 15.73
C PRO A 167 9.57 4.02 14.35
N VAL A 168 9.49 4.84 13.33
CA VAL A 168 9.64 4.46 11.92
C VAL A 168 10.68 5.36 11.27
N CYS A 169 11.59 4.78 10.52
CA CYS A 169 12.62 5.49 9.76
C CYS A 169 12.29 5.55 8.28
N VAL A 170 12.21 6.74 7.73
CA VAL A 170 12.05 7.02 6.31
C VAL A 170 13.29 7.72 5.80
N VAL A 171 14.01 7.08 4.90
CA VAL A 171 15.14 7.69 4.18
C VAL A 171 14.61 8.15 2.84
N MET A 172 14.60 9.45 2.59
CA MET A 172 14.12 10.02 1.33
C MET A 172 15.28 10.48 0.47
N GLU A 173 15.33 9.94 -0.73
CA GLU A 173 16.19 10.49 -1.76
C GLU A 173 15.55 11.79 -2.27
N SER A 174 16.08 12.93 -1.82
CA SER A 174 15.64 14.26 -2.24
C SER A 174 16.43 14.70 -3.46
N TYR A 175 15.74 15.15 -4.49
CA TYR A 175 16.38 15.85 -5.59
C TYR A 175 16.77 17.25 -5.11
N ASP A 176 17.92 17.76 -5.56
CA ASP A 176 18.43 19.12 -5.22
C ASP A 176 17.50 20.19 -5.85
N SER A 177 16.25 20.23 -5.41
CA SER A 177 15.29 21.22 -5.86
C SER A 177 15.46 22.49 -5.05
N LEU A 178 15.68 23.59 -5.75
CA LEU A 178 15.69 24.94 -5.20
C LEU A 178 14.44 25.73 -5.60
N GLY A 179 13.50 25.08 -6.31
CA GLY A 179 12.26 25.67 -6.77
C GLY A 179 11.16 25.58 -5.71
N PHE A 180 10.52 26.71 -5.37
CA PHE A 180 9.34 26.76 -4.51
C PHE A 180 8.23 27.45 -5.29
N LEU A 181 7.64 26.72 -6.24
CA LEU A 181 6.67 27.25 -7.22
C LEU A 181 5.31 26.56 -7.18
N VAL A 182 5.17 25.48 -6.39
CA VAL A 182 3.95 24.68 -6.32
C VAL A 182 3.00 25.31 -5.30
N LYS A 183 1.76 25.61 -5.74
CA LYS A 183 0.76 26.31 -4.92
C LYS A 183 -0.08 25.38 -4.06
N GLU A 184 -0.29 24.15 -4.52
CA GLU A 184 -1.21 23.19 -3.88
C GLU A 184 -0.55 21.82 -3.78
N LEU A 185 -0.79 21.13 -2.69
CA LEU A 185 -0.36 19.76 -2.53
C LEU A 185 -1.17 18.83 -3.44
N PRO A 186 -0.58 17.74 -3.94
CA PRO A 186 -1.27 16.78 -4.78
C PRO A 186 -2.35 16.03 -3.99
N LYS A 187 -3.40 15.59 -4.70
CA LYS A 187 -4.31 14.57 -4.15
C LYS A 187 -3.57 13.24 -4.07
N VAL A 188 -3.56 12.65 -2.90
CA VAL A 188 -2.85 11.38 -2.65
C VAL A 188 -3.82 10.27 -2.31
N ARG A 189 -3.44 9.05 -2.64
CA ARG A 189 -4.17 7.86 -2.26
C ARG A 189 -3.78 7.46 -0.83
N VAL A 190 -4.75 7.44 0.07
CA VAL A 190 -4.58 6.95 1.43
C VAL A 190 -4.87 5.44 1.46
N ILE A 191 -4.01 4.66 2.09
CA ILE A 191 -4.20 3.22 2.31
C ILE A 191 -4.44 3.01 3.80
N LYS A 192 -5.69 2.75 4.16
CA LYS A 192 -6.04 2.49 5.56
C LYS A 192 -5.70 1.05 5.96
N THR A 193 -5.11 0.88 7.12
CA THR A 193 -4.84 -0.45 7.69
C THR A 193 -5.84 -0.76 8.77
N TYR A 194 -6.43 -1.96 8.72
CA TYR A 194 -7.38 -2.48 9.70
C TYR A 194 -6.87 -3.81 10.26
N LYS A 195 -7.13 -4.05 11.55
CA LYS A 195 -6.73 -5.28 12.24
C LYS A 195 -7.94 -6.01 12.80
N LYS A 196 -7.78 -7.28 13.10
CA LYS A 196 -8.86 -8.20 13.56
C LYS A 196 -9.75 -7.65 14.68
N LYS A 197 -9.26 -6.76 15.54
CA LYS A 197 -10.02 -6.21 16.68
C LYS A 197 -10.56 -4.79 16.43
N GLU A 198 -10.33 -4.24 15.27
CA GLU A 198 -10.76 -2.90 14.90
C GLU A 198 -12.10 -2.97 14.18
N GLU A 199 -12.83 -1.87 14.16
CA GLU A 199 -14.02 -1.73 13.33
C GLU A 199 -13.61 -1.75 11.86
N LEU A 200 -14.13 -2.73 11.13
CA LEU A 200 -13.81 -2.89 9.72
C LEU A 200 -14.64 -1.90 8.87
N PRO A 201 -14.12 -1.45 7.71
CA PRO A 201 -14.83 -0.52 6.85
C PRO A 201 -16.09 -1.19 6.27
N PRO A 202 -17.18 -0.45 6.04
CA PRO A 202 -18.34 -1.00 5.35
C PRO A 202 -17.97 -1.41 3.92
N LEU A 203 -18.54 -2.52 3.44
CA LEU A 203 -18.38 -2.91 2.03
C LEU A 203 -18.98 -1.84 1.11
N PRO A 204 -18.26 -1.44 0.04
CA PRO A 204 -18.82 -0.58 -0.99
C PRO A 204 -20.05 -1.20 -1.65
N GLN A 205 -21.01 -0.36 -2.03
CA GLN A 205 -22.21 -0.82 -2.76
C GLN A 205 -21.84 -1.18 -4.21
N GLY A 206 -22.26 -2.34 -4.68
CA GLY A 206 -22.06 -2.81 -6.05
C GLY A 206 -21.44 -4.21 -6.12
N ASN A 207 -20.89 -4.53 -7.28
CA ASN A 207 -20.28 -5.84 -7.54
C ASN A 207 -18.93 -5.97 -6.83
N ILE A 208 -18.68 -7.15 -6.27
CA ILE A 208 -17.43 -7.47 -5.57
C ILE A 208 -16.75 -8.64 -6.28
N ALA A 209 -15.47 -8.46 -6.60
CA ALA A 209 -14.63 -9.53 -7.11
C ALA A 209 -13.55 -9.89 -6.08
N ILE A 210 -13.31 -11.17 -5.88
CA ILE A 210 -12.20 -11.69 -5.07
C ILE A 210 -11.16 -12.23 -6.06
N LEU A 211 -9.99 -11.62 -6.12
CA LEU A 211 -8.88 -12.08 -6.95
C LEU A 211 -7.91 -12.89 -6.08
N VAL A 212 -7.77 -14.16 -6.42
CA VAL A 212 -6.92 -15.08 -5.67
C VAL A 212 -5.61 -15.31 -6.42
N GLY A 213 -4.50 -14.88 -5.84
CA GLY A 213 -3.17 -15.25 -6.30
C GLY A 213 -2.79 -16.68 -5.92
N ALA A 214 -1.51 -17.03 -6.04
CA ALA A 214 -1.02 -18.34 -5.60
C ALA A 214 -1.31 -18.52 -4.11
N HIS A 215 -1.89 -19.67 -3.78
CA HIS A 215 -2.41 -19.95 -2.46
C HIS A 215 -2.10 -21.40 -2.05
N GLN A 216 -1.96 -21.63 -0.76
CA GLN A 216 -1.88 -22.99 -0.22
C GLN A 216 -3.22 -23.72 -0.38
N LYS A 217 -3.22 -25.02 -0.08
CA LYS A 217 -4.46 -25.79 -0.10
C LYS A 217 -5.47 -25.21 0.90
N TRP A 218 -6.65 -24.90 0.40
CA TRP A 218 -7.75 -24.35 1.18
C TRP A 218 -8.29 -25.37 2.17
N ASN A 219 -8.58 -24.93 3.38
CA ASN A 219 -9.36 -25.75 4.32
C ASN A 219 -10.87 -25.54 4.07
N ALA A 220 -11.66 -26.55 4.47
CA ALA A 220 -13.11 -26.54 4.22
C ALA A 220 -13.85 -25.38 4.93
N LYS A 221 -13.33 -24.90 6.06
CA LYS A 221 -13.93 -23.76 6.79
C LYS A 221 -13.79 -22.48 6.00
N THR A 222 -12.60 -22.19 5.49
CA THR A 222 -12.35 -20.99 4.69
C THR A 222 -13.12 -21.01 3.38
N VAL A 223 -13.17 -22.17 2.68
CA VAL A 223 -14.01 -22.29 1.45
C VAL A 223 -15.46 -21.94 1.73
N LYS A 224 -16.05 -22.50 2.80
CA LYS A 224 -17.44 -22.19 3.19
C LYS A 224 -17.64 -20.71 3.53
N ALA A 225 -16.68 -20.07 4.20
CA ALA A 225 -16.76 -18.66 4.52
C ALA A 225 -16.76 -17.79 3.25
N VAL A 226 -15.90 -18.12 2.26
CA VAL A 226 -15.89 -17.44 0.95
C VAL A 226 -17.18 -17.65 0.18
N GLU A 227 -17.72 -18.88 0.15
CA GLU A 227 -18.98 -19.18 -0.53
C GLU A 227 -20.14 -18.39 0.09
N LEU A 228 -20.23 -18.38 1.42
CA LEU A 228 -21.24 -17.60 2.13
C LEU A 228 -21.09 -16.10 1.88
N PHE A 229 -19.85 -15.59 1.85
CA PHE A 229 -19.57 -14.20 1.49
C PHE A 229 -20.09 -13.87 0.08
N CYS A 230 -19.82 -14.74 -0.90
CA CYS A 230 -20.30 -14.55 -2.26
C CYS A 230 -21.85 -14.51 -2.33
N GLU A 231 -22.52 -15.38 -1.61
CA GLU A 231 -23.98 -15.44 -1.54
C GLU A 231 -24.61 -14.21 -0.87
N LYS A 232 -23.93 -13.64 0.13
CA LYS A 232 -24.43 -12.46 0.86
C LYS A 232 -24.12 -11.14 0.16
N ASN A 233 -23.10 -11.11 -0.71
CA ASN A 233 -22.57 -9.85 -1.25
C ASN A 233 -22.57 -9.76 -2.78
N ASN A 234 -23.20 -10.71 -3.51
CA ASN A 234 -23.14 -10.81 -4.97
C ASN A 234 -21.68 -10.77 -5.46
N ALA A 235 -20.82 -11.62 -4.89
CA ALA A 235 -19.41 -11.64 -5.20
C ALA A 235 -19.03 -12.87 -6.05
N VAL A 236 -17.89 -12.77 -6.75
CA VAL A 236 -17.31 -13.82 -7.58
C VAL A 236 -15.86 -14.04 -7.19
N VAL A 237 -15.37 -15.26 -7.33
CA VAL A 237 -13.95 -15.61 -7.09
C VAL A 237 -13.25 -15.77 -8.44
N LEU A 238 -12.32 -14.88 -8.73
CA LEU A 238 -11.45 -14.92 -9.90
C LEU A 238 -10.16 -15.64 -9.51
N CYS A 239 -9.87 -16.73 -10.16
CA CYS A 239 -8.74 -17.58 -9.81
C CYS A 239 -8.02 -18.14 -11.02
N ASP A 240 -6.72 -18.33 -10.88
CA ASP A 240 -5.90 -19.07 -11.82
C ASP A 240 -5.60 -20.50 -11.30
N LEU A 241 -4.73 -21.22 -12.00
CA LEU A 241 -4.36 -22.60 -11.66
C LEU A 241 -3.58 -22.69 -10.33
N THR A 242 -2.94 -21.60 -9.89
CA THR A 242 -2.12 -21.57 -8.68
C THR A 242 -2.91 -21.20 -7.42
N SER A 243 -4.14 -20.74 -7.59
CA SER A 243 -5.02 -20.31 -6.49
C SER A 243 -5.47 -21.46 -5.58
N ASN A 244 -5.44 -22.70 -6.07
CA ASN A 244 -5.95 -23.89 -5.39
C ASN A 244 -7.41 -23.78 -4.88
N TYR A 245 -8.16 -22.78 -5.32
CA TYR A 245 -9.55 -22.61 -4.92
C TYR A 245 -10.46 -23.53 -5.71
N THR A 246 -11.28 -24.31 -5.02
CA THR A 246 -12.22 -25.29 -5.61
C THR A 246 -13.69 -25.03 -5.26
N GLY A 247 -13.98 -23.88 -4.63
CA GLY A 247 -15.36 -23.52 -4.21
C GLY A 247 -16.28 -23.17 -5.38
N LYS A 248 -17.55 -23.00 -5.06
CA LYS A 248 -18.68 -22.89 -6.00
C LYS A 248 -18.59 -21.67 -6.92
N TYR A 249 -18.15 -20.50 -6.42
CA TYR A 249 -18.24 -19.22 -7.11
C TYR A 249 -16.99 -18.86 -7.91
N ARG A 250 -16.18 -19.84 -8.26
CA ARG A 250 -14.93 -19.65 -9.02
C ARG A 250 -15.20 -19.40 -10.52
N VAL A 251 -14.47 -18.46 -11.09
CA VAL A 251 -14.42 -18.19 -12.52
C VAL A 251 -12.98 -18.03 -12.96
N ASN A 252 -12.57 -18.78 -13.98
CA ASN A 252 -11.29 -18.59 -14.67
C ASN A 252 -11.52 -17.59 -15.81
N TYR A 253 -11.37 -16.31 -15.51
CA TYR A 253 -11.77 -15.20 -16.40
C TYR A 253 -10.74 -14.89 -17.47
N SER A 254 -9.56 -15.51 -17.46
CA SER A 254 -8.46 -15.17 -18.36
C SER A 254 -8.84 -15.35 -19.84
N ILE A 255 -9.71 -16.30 -20.17
CA ILE A 255 -10.18 -16.51 -21.53
C ILE A 255 -10.95 -15.31 -22.11
N VAL A 256 -11.67 -14.58 -21.28
CA VAL A 256 -12.38 -13.35 -21.65
C VAL A 256 -11.42 -12.16 -21.58
N ALA A 257 -10.61 -12.07 -20.54
CA ALA A 257 -9.70 -10.97 -20.31
C ALA A 257 -8.61 -10.83 -21.39
N THR A 258 -8.26 -11.92 -22.08
CA THR A 258 -7.30 -11.91 -23.19
C THR A 258 -7.88 -11.40 -24.51
N GLN A 259 -9.21 -11.26 -24.62
CA GLN A 259 -9.83 -10.85 -25.88
C GLN A 259 -9.70 -9.34 -26.13
N GLU A 260 -9.52 -8.97 -27.40
CA GLU A 260 -9.57 -7.56 -27.80
C GLU A 260 -10.95 -6.96 -27.47
N GLY A 261 -10.94 -5.81 -26.80
CA GLY A 261 -12.17 -5.14 -26.37
C GLY A 261 -12.82 -5.75 -25.12
N CYS A 262 -12.15 -6.62 -24.39
CA CYS A 262 -12.66 -7.20 -23.14
C CYS A 262 -13.13 -6.13 -22.12
N SER A 263 -12.57 -4.93 -22.15
CA SER A 263 -12.99 -3.81 -21.31
C SER A 263 -14.48 -3.42 -21.48
N LYS A 264 -15.08 -3.75 -22.62
CA LYS A 264 -16.52 -3.53 -22.87
C LYS A 264 -17.41 -4.62 -22.25
N LEU A 265 -16.81 -5.76 -21.89
CA LEU A 265 -17.50 -6.90 -21.30
C LEU A 265 -17.40 -6.90 -19.77
N LEU A 266 -16.50 -6.08 -19.24
CA LEU A 266 -16.27 -6.01 -17.80
C LEU A 266 -17.45 -5.33 -17.09
N PRO A 267 -18.04 -5.98 -16.09
CA PRO A 267 -19.02 -5.34 -15.22
C PRO A 267 -18.35 -4.22 -14.39
N ASP A 268 -19.14 -3.27 -13.91
CA ASP A 268 -18.69 -2.28 -12.96
C ASP A 268 -18.37 -2.97 -11.61
N ILE A 269 -17.09 -3.04 -11.24
CA ILE A 269 -16.61 -3.62 -9.99
C ILE A 269 -16.38 -2.51 -8.97
N ALA A 270 -17.18 -2.52 -7.92
CA ALA A 270 -17.04 -1.55 -6.82
C ALA A 270 -15.83 -1.87 -5.93
N LEU A 271 -15.59 -3.15 -5.66
CA LEU A 271 -14.51 -3.61 -4.81
C LEU A 271 -13.81 -4.83 -5.41
N LEU A 272 -12.49 -4.78 -5.45
CA LEU A 272 -11.65 -5.97 -5.63
C LEU A 272 -10.98 -6.31 -4.30
N ILE A 273 -11.18 -7.54 -3.83
CA ILE A 273 -10.49 -8.11 -2.68
C ILE A 273 -9.37 -9.01 -3.20
N TYR A 274 -8.14 -8.69 -2.86
CA TYR A 274 -6.97 -9.48 -3.25
C TYR A 274 -6.49 -10.33 -2.07
N ILE A 275 -6.35 -11.63 -2.30
CA ILE A 275 -5.86 -12.60 -1.32
C ILE A 275 -4.80 -13.53 -1.95
N GLY A 276 -4.06 -14.22 -1.11
CA GLY A 276 -2.94 -15.04 -1.56
C GLY A 276 -1.70 -14.22 -1.95
N THR A 277 -0.84 -14.79 -2.77
CA THR A 277 0.44 -14.19 -3.17
C THR A 277 0.45 -13.78 -4.65
N VAL A 278 1.47 -14.12 -5.43
CA VAL A 278 1.58 -13.69 -6.83
C VAL A 278 0.49 -14.33 -7.68
N CYS A 279 -0.31 -13.53 -8.38
CA CYS A 279 -1.25 -14.01 -9.39
C CYS A 279 -0.53 -14.19 -10.74
N GLY A 280 -0.59 -15.39 -11.29
CA GLY A 280 -0.03 -15.73 -12.62
C GLY A 280 -0.92 -15.29 -13.77
N ASP A 281 -2.19 -15.03 -13.54
CA ASP A 281 -3.13 -14.51 -14.53
C ASP A 281 -3.00 -12.99 -14.69
N TYR A 282 -2.09 -12.57 -15.55
CA TYR A 282 -1.84 -11.17 -15.83
C TYR A 282 -3.06 -10.46 -16.43
N TYR A 283 -3.77 -11.13 -17.33
CA TYR A 283 -4.89 -10.54 -18.08
C TYR A 283 -6.09 -10.26 -17.17
N THR A 284 -6.51 -11.21 -16.38
CA THR A 284 -7.59 -10.99 -15.39
C THR A 284 -7.19 -9.91 -14.38
N SER A 285 -5.94 -9.94 -13.90
CA SER A 285 -5.45 -8.94 -12.95
C SER A 285 -5.47 -7.52 -13.53
N GLU A 286 -5.05 -7.36 -14.80
CA GLU A 286 -5.08 -6.06 -15.49
C GLU A 286 -6.51 -5.62 -15.79
N ALA A 287 -7.36 -6.54 -16.22
CA ALA A 287 -8.78 -6.27 -16.44
C ALA A 287 -9.45 -5.73 -15.18
N MET A 288 -9.15 -6.32 -14.01
CA MET A 288 -9.69 -5.88 -12.73
C MET A 288 -9.15 -4.53 -12.25
N CYS A 289 -8.16 -3.93 -12.92
CA CYS A 289 -7.72 -2.55 -12.62
C CYS A 289 -8.82 -1.49 -12.82
N CYS A 290 -9.96 -1.84 -13.42
CA CYS A 290 -11.15 -0.98 -13.48
C CYS A 290 -11.86 -0.84 -12.13
N ALA A 291 -11.64 -1.76 -11.17
CA ALA A 291 -12.29 -1.71 -9.86
C ALA A 291 -12.01 -0.37 -9.14
N LYS A 292 -13.06 0.15 -8.48
CA LYS A 292 -13.00 1.46 -7.81
C LYS A 292 -12.17 1.44 -6.55
N GLU A 293 -12.33 0.37 -5.75
CA GLU A 293 -11.55 0.14 -4.54
C GLU A 293 -10.83 -1.21 -4.61
N TRP A 294 -9.66 -1.26 -3.96
CA TRP A 294 -8.84 -2.46 -3.83
C TRP A 294 -8.52 -2.69 -2.37
N TRP A 295 -8.94 -3.83 -1.85
CA TRP A 295 -8.58 -4.26 -0.51
C TRP A 295 -7.68 -5.48 -0.59
N MET A 296 -6.65 -5.51 0.24
CA MET A 296 -5.80 -6.67 0.41
C MET A 296 -6.07 -7.29 1.78
N VAL A 297 -6.22 -8.60 1.81
CA VAL A 297 -6.38 -9.36 3.06
C VAL A 297 -5.18 -10.30 3.19
N ASN A 298 -4.39 -10.12 4.23
CA ASN A 298 -3.31 -11.02 4.61
C ASN A 298 -2.98 -10.87 6.10
N GLU A 299 -2.29 -11.86 6.67
CA GLU A 299 -1.91 -11.86 8.08
C GLU A 299 -0.63 -11.07 8.36
N ASP A 300 0.26 -10.96 7.39
CA ASP A 300 1.57 -10.31 7.56
C ASP A 300 1.50 -8.78 7.61
N GLY A 301 0.40 -8.19 7.12
CA GLY A 301 0.21 -6.75 7.10
C GLY A 301 1.11 -6.00 6.11
N ILE A 302 1.78 -6.69 5.19
CA ILE A 302 2.67 -6.11 4.19
C ILE A 302 1.87 -5.64 2.97
N TYR A 303 2.22 -4.48 2.42
CA TYR A 303 1.53 -3.90 1.27
C TYR A 303 2.07 -4.44 -0.05
N HIS A 304 1.46 -5.52 -0.57
CA HIS A 304 1.78 -6.09 -1.88
C HIS A 304 0.98 -5.40 -3.00
N ASP A 305 1.16 -4.09 -3.17
CA ASP A 305 0.37 -3.26 -4.07
C ASP A 305 0.94 -3.23 -5.51
N ARG A 306 0.91 -4.36 -6.21
CA ARG A 306 1.45 -4.52 -7.56
C ARG A 306 0.89 -3.50 -8.56
N PHE A 307 -0.38 -3.15 -8.45
CA PHE A 307 -1.06 -2.26 -9.39
C PHE A 307 -1.17 -0.82 -8.88
N TYR A 308 -0.65 -0.55 -7.68
CA TYR A 308 -0.75 0.76 -7.04
C TYR A 308 -2.19 1.28 -6.95
N LYS A 309 -3.10 0.37 -6.59
CA LYS A 309 -4.54 0.62 -6.46
C LYS A 309 -5.07 0.40 -5.06
N LEU A 310 -4.27 -0.13 -4.14
CA LEU A 310 -4.67 -0.49 -2.81
C LEU A 310 -5.26 0.72 -2.05
N THR A 311 -6.45 0.56 -1.50
CA THR A 311 -7.14 1.57 -0.66
C THR A 311 -7.28 1.11 0.78
N ALA A 312 -7.30 -0.22 1.03
CA ALA A 312 -7.29 -0.76 2.36
C ALA A 312 -6.43 -2.02 2.47
N MET A 313 -5.75 -2.14 3.60
CA MET A 313 -5.01 -3.31 4.04
C MET A 313 -5.70 -3.90 5.26
N ILE A 314 -6.16 -5.14 5.17
CA ILE A 314 -6.88 -5.84 6.24
C ILE A 314 -5.96 -6.94 6.78
N SER A 315 -5.33 -6.67 7.93
CA SER A 315 -4.36 -7.58 8.54
C SER A 315 -5.08 -8.57 9.47
N MET A 316 -5.54 -9.68 8.89
CA MET A 316 -6.19 -10.79 9.60
C MET A 316 -6.21 -12.05 8.74
N GLU A 317 -6.60 -13.19 9.38
CA GLU A 317 -6.86 -14.42 8.65
C GLU A 317 -8.03 -14.24 7.65
N GLU A 318 -7.92 -14.85 6.48
CA GLU A 318 -8.94 -14.78 5.43
C GLU A 318 -10.30 -15.26 5.92
N VAL A 319 -10.33 -16.35 6.71
CA VAL A 319 -11.57 -16.89 7.26
C VAL A 319 -12.28 -15.88 8.15
N ASP A 320 -11.56 -15.16 9.01
CA ASP A 320 -12.15 -14.13 9.86
C ASP A 320 -12.71 -12.97 9.04
N PHE A 321 -11.97 -12.55 7.99
CA PHE A 321 -12.43 -11.51 7.09
C PHE A 321 -13.77 -11.88 6.44
N PHE A 322 -13.86 -13.04 5.81
CA PHE A 322 -15.06 -13.45 5.12
C PHE A 322 -16.22 -13.71 6.09
N GLU A 323 -16.00 -14.31 7.26
CA GLU A 323 -17.02 -14.50 8.29
C GLU A 323 -17.58 -13.15 8.78
N ASN A 324 -16.75 -12.12 8.97
CA ASN A 324 -17.19 -10.79 9.40
C ASN A 324 -18.14 -10.12 8.40
N TYR A 325 -17.96 -10.34 7.11
CA TYR A 325 -18.78 -9.73 6.06
C TYR A 325 -19.87 -10.63 5.49
N SER A 326 -20.06 -11.83 6.05
CA SER A 326 -21.11 -12.77 5.63
C SER A 326 -22.43 -12.57 6.40
N ILE A 327 -22.67 -11.37 6.93
CA ILE A 327 -23.86 -11.01 7.71
C ILE A 327 -24.90 -10.39 6.79
N GLY A 328 -26.18 -10.66 7.04
CA GLY A 328 -27.28 -10.07 6.28
C GLY A 328 -28.06 -11.07 5.41
N GLU A 329 -28.88 -10.55 4.51
CA GLU A 329 -29.71 -11.37 3.62
C GLU A 329 -28.91 -11.92 2.43
N TYR A 330 -29.39 -13.02 1.85
CA TYR A 330 -28.84 -13.56 0.61
C TYR A 330 -29.15 -12.61 -0.55
N LYS A 331 -28.19 -12.44 -1.46
CA LYS A 331 -28.36 -11.67 -2.69
C LYS A 331 -28.32 -12.60 -3.90
N GLU A 332 -28.88 -12.13 -5.03
CA GLU A 332 -28.66 -12.81 -6.29
C GLU A 332 -27.18 -12.85 -6.63
N THR A 333 -26.70 -14.00 -7.07
CA THR A 333 -25.30 -14.18 -7.53
C THR A 333 -25.15 -13.85 -9.01
N SER A 334 -25.77 -12.76 -9.43
CA SER A 334 -25.85 -12.32 -10.84
C SER A 334 -24.50 -12.08 -11.48
N LEU A 335 -23.54 -11.53 -10.71
CA LEU A 335 -22.18 -11.31 -11.19
C LEU A 335 -21.48 -12.63 -11.56
N TYR A 336 -21.59 -13.64 -10.71
CA TYR A 336 -21.01 -14.96 -10.98
C TYR A 336 -21.62 -15.59 -12.25
N GLU A 337 -22.95 -15.57 -12.38
CA GLU A 337 -23.63 -16.14 -13.54
C GLU A 337 -23.27 -15.38 -14.84
N GLU A 338 -23.15 -14.06 -14.76
CA GLU A 338 -22.74 -13.23 -15.89
C GLU A 338 -21.31 -13.59 -16.36
N LEU A 339 -20.34 -13.58 -15.47
CA LEU A 339 -18.95 -13.87 -15.84
C LEU A 339 -18.75 -15.32 -16.29
N LYS A 340 -19.44 -16.26 -15.66
CA LYS A 340 -19.45 -17.67 -16.07
C LYS A 340 -20.01 -17.82 -17.48
N LYS A 341 -21.11 -17.15 -17.80
CA LYS A 341 -21.71 -17.14 -19.13
C LYS A 341 -20.76 -16.55 -20.18
N GLN A 342 -20.08 -15.45 -19.86
CA GLN A 342 -19.08 -14.87 -20.74
C GLN A 342 -17.96 -15.87 -21.05
N CYS A 343 -17.42 -16.55 -20.03
CA CYS A 343 -16.40 -17.59 -20.21
C CYS A 343 -16.90 -18.75 -21.07
N SER A 344 -18.11 -19.29 -20.80
CA SER A 344 -18.70 -20.37 -21.59
C SER A 344 -18.86 -19.97 -23.06
N THR A 345 -19.37 -18.77 -23.32
CA THR A 345 -19.51 -18.25 -24.69
C THR A 345 -18.19 -18.20 -25.44
N MET A 346 -17.10 -17.80 -24.76
CA MET A 346 -15.77 -17.76 -25.39
C MET A 346 -15.21 -19.17 -25.63
N ILE A 347 -15.44 -20.09 -24.71
CA ILE A 347 -15.01 -21.49 -24.86
C ILE A 347 -15.75 -22.13 -26.03
N ASP A 348 -17.06 -21.92 -26.14
CA ASP A 348 -17.88 -22.48 -27.22
C ASP A 348 -17.53 -21.88 -28.60
N ALA A 349 -16.98 -20.68 -28.63
CA ALA A 349 -16.52 -20.03 -29.85
C ALA A 349 -15.13 -20.54 -30.35
N ILE A 350 -14.43 -21.39 -29.58
CA ILE A 350 -13.16 -21.95 -30.00
C ILE A 350 -13.41 -22.94 -31.18
N PRO A 351 -12.83 -22.71 -32.36
CA PRO A 351 -13.04 -23.58 -33.52
C PRO A 351 -12.40 -24.97 -33.26
N ASP A 352 -12.77 -25.94 -34.14
CA ASP A 352 -12.08 -27.20 -34.14
C ASP A 352 -10.59 -27.00 -34.48
N LEU A 353 -9.73 -27.45 -33.62
CA LEU A 353 -8.29 -27.24 -33.72
C LEU A 353 -7.64 -28.47 -34.38
N PRO A 354 -6.63 -28.29 -35.25
CA PRO A 354 -5.80 -29.39 -35.68
C PRO A 354 -4.95 -29.92 -34.50
N PHE A 355 -4.45 -31.15 -34.64
CA PHE A 355 -3.59 -31.75 -33.61
C PHE A 355 -2.42 -30.83 -33.25
N SER A 356 -2.44 -30.34 -32.05
CA SER A 356 -1.51 -29.31 -31.52
C SER A 356 -1.58 -29.28 -29.99
N ASN A 357 -0.70 -28.55 -29.35
CA ASN A 357 -0.77 -28.33 -27.90
C ASN A 357 -2.12 -27.70 -27.47
N LEU A 358 -2.67 -26.80 -28.29
CA LEU A 358 -3.99 -26.21 -28.05
C LEU A 358 -5.12 -27.26 -28.16
N TRP A 359 -5.04 -28.14 -29.17
CA TRP A 359 -5.99 -29.24 -29.32
C TRP A 359 -5.94 -30.20 -28.10
N ILE A 360 -4.72 -30.52 -27.63
CA ILE A 360 -4.55 -31.36 -26.43
C ILE A 360 -5.21 -30.68 -25.22
N ALA A 361 -4.96 -29.39 -25.01
CA ALA A 361 -5.55 -28.64 -23.91
C ALA A 361 -7.09 -28.57 -24.00
N GLN A 362 -7.64 -28.29 -25.20
CA GLN A 362 -9.08 -28.26 -25.44
C GLN A 362 -9.71 -29.65 -25.18
N THR A 363 -9.06 -30.73 -25.63
CA THR A 363 -9.54 -32.09 -25.45
C THR A 363 -9.50 -32.49 -23.96
N ALA A 364 -8.40 -32.19 -23.27
CA ALA A 364 -8.28 -32.45 -21.84
C ALA A 364 -9.36 -31.71 -21.04
N TYR A 365 -9.60 -30.43 -21.34
CA TYR A 365 -10.65 -29.63 -20.69
C TYR A 365 -12.06 -30.22 -20.81
N LYS A 366 -12.38 -30.86 -21.95
CA LYS A 366 -13.69 -31.52 -22.17
C LYS A 366 -13.86 -32.80 -21.33
N HIS A 367 -12.79 -33.36 -20.79
CA HIS A 367 -12.77 -34.63 -20.06
C HIS A 367 -12.46 -34.50 -18.54
N ILE A 368 -12.21 -33.28 -18.06
CA ILE A 368 -11.99 -32.94 -16.65
C ILE A 368 -13.25 -32.24 -16.11
#